data_0113e692434246d81dcb886d4eb27e2b
#
_entry.id   0113e692434246d81dcb886d4eb27e2b
#
_cell.length_a   1.000
_cell.length_b   1.000
_cell.length_c   1.000
_cell.angle_alpha   90.00
_cell.angle_beta   90.00
_cell.angle_gamma   90.00
#
_symmetry.space_group_name_H-M   'P 1'
#
loop_
_entity.id
_entity.type
_entity.pdbx_description
1 polymer ?
#
loop_
_entity_poly.entity_id
_entity_poly.type
_entity_poly.pdbx_seq_one_letter_code
_entity_poly.pdbx_strand_id
1 'polypeptide(L)'
;YQESYAALELNRWALDGNTVIVPSSGTMYDGFVSSHMSNAEGKFTTPAVLTRAFSNPHTFPGITLTFDTRYQEWPDTVTVDFYLNGTVLESLTLPVEGTEVVIDTKDASCDKIVLTMGNTLPYRRPRLQQVLYGVQKKFGNDDIVSIKESHDVDPLSRRLPQETMQFVLLDYEHNYDPDNPKGIYAYLDKKSPISLRYGYMLPTGKVEWLKADKYVLNSKPKAAKNQATFTGTGLVGSLTGTFYKSKLGSKNFYDMAEEVLLDADLTLTAQGTHPWVIDPALKQMFTTAALPIDSHMNCLQLIAHACRRRLFTDDDNII
;
A
#
# COMPACT_ATOMS: atom_id res chain seq x y z
N TYR A 1 0.22 1.03 -8.96
CA TYR A 1 1.52 0.38 -9.06
C TYR A 1 2.43 0.86 -7.93
N GLN A 2 3.02 -0.06 -7.20
CA GLN A 2 3.84 0.20 -6.02
C GLN A 2 5.26 -0.31 -6.26
N GLU A 3 6.25 0.53 -6.04
CA GLU A 3 7.66 0.13 -5.98
C GLU A 3 8.18 0.34 -4.55
N SER A 4 8.72 -0.72 -3.97
CA SER A 4 9.42 -0.66 -2.70
C SER A 4 10.92 -0.78 -2.94
N TYR A 5 11.69 0.10 -2.34
CA TYR A 5 13.15 -0.01 -2.38
C TYR A 5 13.69 -1.19 -1.57
N ALA A 6 12.89 -1.72 -0.67
CA ALA A 6 13.23 -2.95 0.05
C ALA A 6 13.47 -4.13 -0.90
N ALA A 7 12.77 -4.18 -2.02
CA ALA A 7 12.96 -5.20 -3.05
C ALA A 7 14.24 -5.02 -3.86
N LEU A 8 14.97 -3.92 -3.71
CA LEU A 8 16.26 -3.64 -4.35
C LEU A 8 16.30 -3.98 -5.85
N GLU A 9 15.26 -3.65 -6.57
CA GLU A 9 15.26 -3.82 -8.01
C GLU A 9 16.21 -2.78 -8.64
N LEU A 10 17.50 -2.96 -8.41
CA LEU A 10 18.59 -2.08 -8.85
C LEU A 10 18.50 -1.69 -10.32
N ASN A 11 17.96 -2.59 -11.15
CA ASN A 11 17.81 -2.39 -12.59
C ASN A 11 16.66 -1.44 -12.96
N ARG A 12 15.80 -1.08 -12.02
CA ARG A 12 14.66 -0.19 -12.28
C ARG A 12 14.99 1.29 -12.03
N TRP A 13 15.96 1.56 -11.18
CA TRP A 13 16.37 2.92 -10.84
C TRP A 13 17.84 3.15 -11.19
N ALA A 14 18.10 4.25 -11.90
CA ALA A 14 19.47 4.72 -12.10
C ALA A 14 19.87 5.58 -10.90
N LEU A 15 20.98 5.23 -10.28
CA LEU A 15 21.54 5.93 -9.13
C LEU A 15 22.58 6.93 -9.62
N ASP A 16 22.69 8.07 -8.96
CA ASP A 16 23.66 9.12 -9.27
C ASP A 16 25.05 8.85 -8.70
N GLY A 17 25.26 7.76 -8.02
CA GLY A 17 26.49 7.41 -7.31
C GLY A 17 26.61 8.03 -5.91
N ASN A 18 25.69 8.91 -5.53
CA ASN A 18 25.65 9.55 -4.21
C ASN A 18 24.74 8.84 -3.21
N THR A 19 24.23 7.69 -3.59
CA THR A 19 23.16 7.01 -2.85
C THR A 19 23.47 5.54 -2.66
N VAL A 20 23.00 4.98 -1.57
CA VAL A 20 23.12 3.57 -1.22
C VAL A 20 21.75 2.99 -1.00
N ILE A 21 21.50 1.80 -1.55
CA ILE A 21 20.32 1.00 -1.26
C ILE A 21 20.70 0.01 -0.17
N VAL A 22 19.91 0.01 0.92
CA VAL A 22 20.13 -0.89 2.04
C VAL A 22 19.21 -2.09 1.88
N PRO A 23 19.76 -3.33 1.85
CA PRO A 23 18.95 -4.53 1.73
C PRO A 23 18.08 -4.76 2.98
N SER A 24 16.92 -5.36 2.76
CA SER A 24 16.06 -5.82 3.84
C SER A 24 16.75 -6.93 4.63
N SER A 25 16.82 -6.77 5.94
CA SER A 25 17.42 -7.76 6.83
C SER A 25 16.61 -7.99 8.11
N GLY A 26 15.31 -7.69 8.10
CA GLY A 26 14.39 -7.89 9.22
C GLY A 26 14.56 -6.94 10.41
N THR A 27 15.76 -6.48 10.68
CA THR A 27 16.05 -5.50 11.74
C THR A 27 16.68 -4.21 11.23
N MET A 28 17.12 -4.19 9.99
CA MET A 28 17.73 -3.03 9.34
C MET A 28 16.70 -2.24 8.53
N TYR A 29 17.05 -1.00 8.23
CA TYR A 29 16.25 -0.14 7.37
C TYR A 29 16.18 -0.68 5.94
N ASP A 30 14.98 -0.79 5.42
CA ASP A 30 14.71 -1.20 4.05
C ASP A 30 14.45 0.04 3.21
N GLY A 31 15.24 0.25 2.18
CA GLY A 31 15.02 1.34 1.26
C GLY A 31 16.30 2.05 0.83
N PHE A 32 16.08 3.19 0.23
CA PHE A 32 17.13 4.06 -0.28
C PHE A 32 17.66 4.97 0.83
N VAL A 33 18.98 5.06 0.92
CA VAL A 33 19.70 5.96 1.85
C VAL A 33 20.76 6.71 1.06
N SER A 34 20.82 8.03 1.22
CA SER A 34 21.90 8.83 0.65
C SER A 34 23.27 8.42 1.20
N SER A 35 24.25 8.27 0.33
CA SER A 35 25.63 8.00 0.75
C SER A 35 26.29 9.20 1.43
N HIS A 36 25.81 10.41 1.16
CA HIS A 36 26.31 11.64 1.73
C HIS A 36 25.43 12.13 2.88
N MET A 37 26.09 12.70 3.86
CA MET A 37 25.47 13.35 5.01
C MET A 37 25.46 14.86 4.77
N SER A 38 24.42 15.54 5.23
CA SER A 38 24.36 17.00 5.21
C SER A 38 25.44 17.61 6.13
N ASN A 39 25.83 18.84 5.84
CA ASN A 39 26.77 19.61 6.64
C ASN A 39 26.07 20.22 7.92
N ALA A 40 26.79 21.09 8.64
CA ALA A 40 26.28 21.75 9.85
C ALA A 40 25.04 22.62 9.61
N GLU A 41 24.84 23.11 8.40
CA GLU A 41 23.69 23.89 7.95
C GLU A 41 22.58 23.03 7.32
N GLY A 42 22.74 21.71 7.33
CA GLY A 42 21.77 20.78 6.71
C GLY A 42 21.87 20.67 5.19
N LYS A 43 22.88 21.29 4.57
CA LYS A 43 23.03 21.35 3.11
C LYS A 43 23.90 20.22 2.57
N PHE A 44 23.65 19.85 1.32
CA PHE A 44 24.46 18.90 0.57
C PHE A 44 25.29 19.63 -0.49
N THR A 45 26.52 19.19 -0.66
CA THR A 45 27.36 19.64 -1.79
C THR A 45 26.76 19.17 -3.12
N THR A 46 26.25 17.93 -3.13
CA THR A 46 25.51 17.35 -4.24
C THR A 46 24.25 16.69 -3.65
N PRO A 47 23.05 17.11 -4.05
CA PRO A 47 21.82 16.49 -3.57
C PRO A 47 21.71 15.04 -4.05
N ALA A 48 20.97 14.23 -3.33
CA ALA A 48 20.65 12.87 -3.75
C ALA A 48 19.62 12.91 -4.88
N VAL A 49 19.91 12.20 -5.96
CA VAL A 49 19.03 12.13 -7.15
C VAL A 49 18.70 10.67 -7.46
N LEU A 50 17.43 10.38 -7.70
CA LEU A 50 16.94 9.10 -8.17
C LEU A 50 16.26 9.28 -9.53
N THR A 51 16.61 8.45 -10.50
CA THR A 51 16.00 8.47 -11.84
C THR A 51 15.31 7.16 -12.13
N ARG A 52 14.03 7.23 -12.49
CA ARG A 52 13.24 6.10 -12.97
C ARG A 52 12.89 6.32 -14.45
N ALA A 53 13.37 5.44 -15.31
CA ALA A 53 12.98 5.40 -16.72
C ALA A 53 12.01 4.25 -16.98
N PHE A 54 11.06 4.47 -17.87
CA PHE A 54 10.07 3.49 -18.32
C PHE A 54 10.32 3.16 -19.79
N SER A 55 10.09 1.92 -20.18
CA SER A 55 10.21 1.50 -21.59
C SER A 55 9.14 2.10 -22.49
N ASN A 56 7.98 2.43 -21.93
CA ASN A 56 6.88 3.12 -22.60
C ASN A 56 6.38 4.26 -21.71
N PRO A 57 5.82 5.33 -22.26
CA PRO A 57 5.20 6.37 -21.46
C PRO A 57 4.06 5.84 -20.60
N HIS A 58 4.01 6.27 -19.36
CA HIS A 58 2.96 5.95 -18.39
C HIS A 58 2.29 7.24 -17.92
N THR A 59 0.98 7.14 -17.72
CA THR A 59 0.19 8.21 -17.12
C THR A 59 -0.18 7.79 -15.71
N PHE A 60 0.15 8.64 -14.73
CA PHE A 60 -0.32 8.42 -13.35
C PHE A 60 -0.92 9.72 -12.82
N PRO A 61 -1.99 9.60 -12.01
CA PRO A 61 -2.64 10.76 -11.40
C PRO A 61 -1.77 11.43 -10.33
N GLY A 62 -0.67 10.79 -9.92
CA GLY A 62 0.25 11.31 -8.94
C GLY A 62 1.31 10.31 -8.49
N ILE A 63 2.17 10.76 -7.58
CA ILE A 63 3.20 9.93 -6.93
C ILE A 63 3.13 10.19 -5.45
N THR A 64 3.21 9.12 -4.66
CA THR A 64 3.36 9.22 -3.21
C THR A 64 4.75 8.74 -2.81
N LEU A 65 5.48 9.58 -2.10
CA LEU A 65 6.77 9.27 -1.53
C LEU A 65 6.62 9.03 -0.04
N THR A 66 7.17 7.93 0.47
CA THR A 66 7.20 7.63 1.91
C THR A 66 8.65 7.62 2.37
N PHE A 67 8.97 8.47 3.35
CA PHE A 67 10.27 8.56 3.99
C PHE A 67 10.33 7.73 5.28
N ASP A 68 11.53 7.45 5.78
CA ASP A 68 11.71 6.67 7.00
C ASP A 68 11.19 7.41 8.24
N THR A 69 10.34 6.73 9.00
CA THR A 69 9.73 7.26 10.22
C THR A 69 10.64 7.18 11.45
N ARG A 70 11.70 6.36 11.39
CA ARG A 70 12.50 6.00 12.58
C ARG A 70 13.48 7.08 13.02
N TYR A 71 14.05 7.84 12.06
CA TYR A 71 15.20 8.69 12.33
C TYR A 71 15.00 10.18 12.02
N GLN A 72 13.83 10.59 11.55
CA GLN A 72 13.59 11.95 11.06
C GLN A 72 14.60 12.39 9.97
N GLU A 73 14.94 11.48 9.10
CA GLU A 73 15.93 11.66 8.03
C GLU A 73 15.24 11.86 6.67
N TRP A 74 14.29 12.78 6.62
CA TRP A 74 13.68 13.21 5.36
C TRP A 74 14.21 14.59 4.94
N PRO A 75 14.18 14.92 3.63
CA PRO A 75 14.58 16.23 3.14
C PRO A 75 13.54 17.29 3.51
N ASP A 76 13.94 18.57 3.53
CA ASP A 76 13.03 19.71 3.69
C ASP A 76 12.11 19.90 2.47
N THR A 77 12.64 19.55 1.30
CA THR A 77 11.93 19.64 0.02
C THR A 77 12.25 18.43 -0.86
N VAL A 78 11.37 18.12 -1.79
CA VAL A 78 11.60 17.19 -2.87
C VAL A 78 11.19 17.83 -4.19
N THR A 79 12.06 17.74 -5.18
CA THR A 79 11.75 18.14 -6.56
C THR A 79 11.51 16.90 -7.39
N VAL A 80 10.43 16.89 -8.14
CA VAL A 80 10.06 15.81 -9.06
C VAL A 80 9.93 16.37 -10.44
N ASP A 81 10.79 15.88 -11.33
CA ASP A 81 10.79 16.25 -12.74
C ASP A 81 10.21 15.10 -13.58
N PHE A 82 9.21 15.40 -14.38
CA PHE A 82 8.60 14.47 -15.33
C PHE A 82 9.12 14.76 -16.73
N TYR A 83 9.56 13.71 -17.41
CA TYR A 83 10.11 13.82 -18.77
C TYR A 83 9.28 13.00 -19.76
N LEU A 84 9.20 13.50 -20.98
CA LEU A 84 8.74 12.73 -22.14
C LEU A 84 9.70 12.98 -23.30
N ASN A 85 10.24 11.91 -23.89
CA ASN A 85 11.18 11.98 -25.01
C ASN A 85 12.37 12.92 -24.73
N GLY A 86 12.87 12.91 -23.50
CA GLY A 86 14.01 13.74 -23.08
C GLY A 86 13.70 15.19 -22.72
N THR A 87 12.46 15.64 -22.88
CA THR A 87 12.01 16.99 -22.53
C THR A 87 11.28 16.99 -21.19
N VAL A 88 11.60 17.97 -20.32
CA VAL A 88 10.86 18.16 -19.06
C VAL A 88 9.45 18.65 -19.38
N LEU A 89 8.44 17.87 -18.97
CA LEU A 89 7.03 18.25 -19.08
C LEU A 89 6.59 19.12 -17.91
N GLU A 90 6.99 18.72 -16.73
CA GLU A 90 6.60 19.34 -15.47
C GLU A 90 7.73 19.16 -14.44
N SER A 91 7.93 20.20 -13.63
CA SER A 91 8.85 20.19 -12.49
C SER A 91 8.13 20.73 -11.27
N LEU A 92 8.00 19.94 -10.24
CA LEU A 92 7.28 20.26 -9.01
C LEU A 92 8.25 20.18 -7.82
N THR A 93 8.37 21.27 -7.08
CA THR A 93 9.12 21.30 -5.82
C THR A 93 8.13 21.47 -4.68
N LEU A 94 8.12 20.50 -3.76
CA LEU A 94 7.18 20.43 -2.65
C LEU A 94 7.92 20.39 -1.32
N PRO A 95 7.41 21.07 -0.29
CA PRO A 95 7.91 20.91 1.06
C PRO A 95 7.58 19.51 1.60
N VAL A 96 8.46 18.97 2.42
CA VAL A 96 8.28 17.70 3.12
C VAL A 96 8.02 17.98 4.59
N GLU A 97 6.76 17.99 4.98
CA GLU A 97 6.31 18.29 6.34
C GLU A 97 6.22 17.03 7.22
N GLY A 98 6.84 15.95 6.83
CA GLY A 98 6.81 14.67 7.57
C GLY A 98 7.31 13.50 6.75
N THR A 99 6.77 12.34 7.03
CA THR A 99 7.23 11.07 6.43
C THR A 99 6.59 10.73 5.09
N GLU A 100 5.65 11.53 4.63
CA GLU A 100 4.91 11.24 3.41
C GLU A 100 4.64 12.52 2.61
N VAL A 101 4.87 12.45 1.30
CA VAL A 101 4.56 13.53 0.35
C VAL A 101 3.72 12.95 -0.78
N VAL A 102 2.58 13.57 -1.03
CA VAL A 102 1.72 13.26 -2.18
C VAL A 102 1.89 14.33 -3.24
N ILE A 103 2.21 13.92 -4.44
CA ILE A 103 2.46 14.76 -5.61
C ILE A 103 1.35 14.47 -6.61
N ASP A 104 0.49 15.45 -6.85
CA ASP A 104 -0.58 15.37 -7.84
C ASP A 104 -0.01 15.84 -9.19
N THR A 105 0.02 14.97 -10.18
CA THR A 105 0.64 15.23 -11.49
C THR A 105 -0.36 15.61 -12.55
N LYS A 106 -1.63 15.73 -12.23
CA LYS A 106 -2.71 16.04 -13.19
C LYS A 106 -2.65 15.24 -14.50
N ASP A 107 -2.31 13.94 -14.36
CA ASP A 107 -2.27 12.98 -15.48
C ASP A 107 -1.18 13.22 -16.53
N ALA A 108 -0.03 13.73 -16.15
CA ALA A 108 1.10 13.85 -17.07
C ALA A 108 1.57 12.46 -17.53
N SER A 109 1.57 12.22 -18.85
CA SER A 109 2.17 11.03 -19.45
C SER A 109 3.68 11.23 -19.54
N CYS A 110 4.49 10.37 -18.86
CA CYS A 110 5.94 10.50 -18.84
C CYS A 110 6.64 9.17 -19.07
N ASP A 111 7.86 9.25 -19.63
CA ASP A 111 8.75 8.11 -19.83
C ASP A 111 9.93 8.08 -18.85
N LYS A 112 10.12 9.17 -18.08
CA LYS A 112 11.16 9.25 -17.07
C LYS A 112 10.74 10.20 -15.94
N ILE A 113 11.08 9.80 -14.71
CA ILE A 113 10.91 10.60 -13.49
C ILE A 113 12.26 10.78 -12.84
N VAL A 114 12.56 12.00 -12.39
CA VAL A 114 13.74 12.33 -11.61
C VAL A 114 13.30 12.92 -10.29
N LEU A 115 13.72 12.30 -9.20
CA LEU A 115 13.50 12.76 -7.82
C LEU A 115 14.78 13.38 -7.29
N THR A 116 14.76 14.66 -6.95
CA THR A 116 15.88 15.35 -6.33
C THR A 116 15.50 15.71 -4.89
N MET A 117 16.29 15.23 -3.95
CA MET A 117 16.08 15.46 -2.51
C MET A 117 16.80 16.76 -2.09
N GLY A 118 16.06 17.63 -1.40
CA GLY A 118 16.58 18.88 -0.85
C GLY A 118 17.45 18.70 0.40
N ASN A 119 17.53 19.75 1.21
CA ASN A 119 18.34 19.73 2.42
C ASN A 119 17.66 18.88 3.52
N THR A 120 18.42 18.56 4.57
CA THR A 120 17.90 17.83 5.74
C THR A 120 18.22 18.62 7.03
N LEU A 121 17.86 18.09 8.18
CA LEU A 121 18.46 18.52 9.44
C LEU A 121 19.99 18.30 9.39
N PRO A 122 20.78 19.08 10.15
CA PRO A 122 22.24 18.92 10.18
C PRO A 122 22.68 17.48 10.47
N TYR A 123 23.70 17.06 9.74
CA TYR A 123 24.31 15.73 9.90
C TYR A 123 23.33 14.58 9.73
N ARG A 124 22.37 14.70 8.78
CA ARG A 124 21.38 13.65 8.41
C ARG A 124 21.55 13.20 6.98
N ARG A 125 20.98 12.05 6.69
CA ARG A 125 20.92 11.46 5.34
C ARG A 125 19.46 11.30 4.94
N PRO A 126 19.01 11.78 3.78
CA PRO A 126 17.65 11.49 3.34
C PRO A 126 17.48 9.98 3.12
N ARG A 127 16.35 9.47 3.62
CA ARG A 127 15.96 8.06 3.52
C ARG A 127 14.56 7.97 2.91
N LEU A 128 14.49 7.38 1.74
CA LEU A 128 13.23 7.12 1.04
C LEU A 128 12.88 5.64 1.15
N GLN A 129 11.76 5.34 1.77
CA GLN A 129 11.31 3.97 1.98
C GLN A 129 10.55 3.43 0.79
N GLN A 130 9.68 4.26 0.16
CA GLN A 130 8.78 3.79 -0.87
C GLN A 130 8.40 4.88 -1.86
N VAL A 131 8.14 4.48 -3.09
CA VAL A 131 7.49 5.27 -4.14
C VAL A 131 6.25 4.53 -4.60
N LEU A 132 5.11 5.18 -4.53
CA LEU A 132 3.83 4.70 -5.05
C LEU A 132 3.47 5.49 -6.29
N TYR A 133 3.18 4.81 -7.38
CA TYR A 133 2.62 5.42 -8.59
C TYR A 133 1.10 5.38 -8.50
N GLY A 134 0.52 6.48 -8.10
CA GLY A 134 -0.91 6.63 -7.88
C GLY A 134 -1.19 7.74 -6.87
N VAL A 135 -2.45 8.15 -6.80
CA VAL A 135 -2.91 9.11 -5.81
C VAL A 135 -3.24 8.39 -4.53
N GLN A 136 -2.50 8.69 -3.48
CA GLN A 136 -2.95 8.43 -2.12
C GLN A 136 -3.63 9.70 -1.61
N LYS A 137 -4.93 9.64 -1.34
CA LYS A 137 -5.63 10.74 -0.69
C LYS A 137 -5.77 10.46 0.79
N LYS A 138 -5.37 11.41 1.61
CA LYS A 138 -5.61 11.44 3.05
C LYS A 138 -6.84 12.30 3.32
N PHE A 139 -7.70 11.78 4.17
CA PHE A 139 -8.92 12.48 4.60
C PHE A 139 -8.81 12.72 6.10
N GLY A 140 -9.03 13.96 6.49
CA GLY A 140 -9.13 14.38 7.88
C GLY A 140 -10.56 14.40 8.39
N ASN A 141 -10.72 14.83 9.65
CA ASN A 141 -12.05 14.96 10.26
C ASN A 141 -12.97 15.92 9.51
N ASP A 142 -12.42 16.93 8.83
CA ASP A 142 -13.19 17.91 8.08
C ASP A 142 -13.75 17.36 6.75
N ASP A 143 -13.13 16.30 6.22
CA ASP A 143 -13.55 15.66 4.98
C ASP A 143 -14.54 14.52 5.24
N ILE A 144 -14.50 13.94 6.45
CA ILE A 144 -15.23 12.71 6.79
C ILE A 144 -16.55 13.06 7.44
N VAL A 145 -17.66 12.63 6.81
CA VAL A 145 -19.01 12.76 7.36
C VAL A 145 -19.28 11.68 8.40
N SER A 146 -18.91 10.44 8.09
CA SER A 146 -19.10 9.29 8.98
C SER A 146 -18.20 8.13 8.60
N ILE A 147 -17.83 7.33 9.60
CA ILE A 147 -17.19 6.03 9.44
C ILE A 147 -17.97 5.00 10.24
N LYS A 148 -18.19 3.84 9.64
CA LYS A 148 -18.82 2.70 10.30
C LYS A 148 -17.99 1.46 9.98
N GLU A 149 -17.48 0.82 11.02
CA GLU A 149 -16.83 -0.49 10.95
C GLU A 149 -17.74 -1.56 11.55
N SER A 150 -17.66 -2.75 11.01
CA SER A 150 -18.36 -3.92 11.53
C SER A 150 -17.46 -5.13 11.43
N HIS A 151 -17.29 -5.81 12.55
CA HIS A 151 -16.57 -7.06 12.68
C HIS A 151 -17.59 -8.16 12.99
N ASP A 152 -17.88 -8.99 11.99
CA ASP A 152 -18.85 -10.09 12.14
C ASP A 152 -18.08 -11.41 12.38
N VAL A 153 -18.37 -12.02 13.53
CA VAL A 153 -17.79 -13.30 13.93
C VAL A 153 -18.91 -14.29 14.17
N ASP A 154 -18.96 -15.38 13.41
CA ASP A 154 -19.89 -16.49 13.67
C ASP A 154 -19.44 -17.29 14.90
N PRO A 155 -20.20 -17.31 16.01
CA PRO A 155 -19.84 -18.05 17.23
C PRO A 155 -19.67 -19.55 17.01
N LEU A 156 -20.30 -20.10 15.97
CA LEU A 156 -20.22 -21.52 15.61
C LEU A 156 -19.13 -21.80 14.55
N SER A 157 -18.37 -20.78 14.17
CA SER A 157 -17.32 -20.88 13.15
C SER A 157 -17.77 -21.47 11.80
N ARG A 158 -19.04 -21.34 11.47
CA ARG A 158 -19.59 -21.80 10.18
C ARG A 158 -19.23 -20.86 9.03
N ARG A 159 -18.91 -19.62 9.36
CA ARG A 159 -18.45 -18.59 8.41
C ARG A 159 -17.14 -17.99 8.90
N LEU A 160 -16.31 -17.61 7.97
CA LEU A 160 -15.10 -16.86 8.30
C LEU A 160 -15.47 -15.47 8.83
N PRO A 161 -14.63 -14.91 9.73
CA PRO A 161 -14.78 -13.53 10.15
C PRO A 161 -14.82 -12.60 8.94
N GLN A 162 -15.76 -11.67 8.94
CA GLN A 162 -15.85 -10.65 7.90
C GLN A 162 -15.80 -9.29 8.54
N GLU A 163 -14.84 -8.52 8.09
CA GLU A 163 -14.68 -7.12 8.46
C GLU A 163 -15.19 -6.27 7.32
N THR A 164 -16.03 -5.34 7.63
CA THR A 164 -16.56 -4.39 6.64
C THR A 164 -16.42 -2.97 7.15
N MET A 165 -16.13 -2.07 6.25
CA MET A 165 -16.02 -0.65 6.53
C MET A 165 -16.87 0.13 5.54
N GLN A 166 -17.58 1.12 6.03
CA GLN A 166 -18.26 2.12 5.23
C GLN A 166 -17.82 3.51 5.71
N PHE A 167 -17.42 4.36 4.80
CA PHE A 167 -17.19 5.76 5.12
C PHE A 167 -17.81 6.68 4.09
N VAL A 168 -18.16 7.86 4.53
CA VAL A 168 -18.80 8.90 3.72
C VAL A 168 -17.92 10.13 3.78
N LEU A 169 -17.53 10.64 2.61
CA LEU A 169 -16.75 11.85 2.46
C LEU A 169 -17.61 13.01 1.94
N LEU A 170 -17.22 14.22 2.28
CA LEU A 170 -17.68 15.42 1.59
C LEU A 170 -17.06 15.48 0.19
N ASP A 171 -17.87 15.78 -0.82
CA ASP A 171 -17.45 15.80 -2.23
C ASP A 171 -18.07 17.01 -2.95
N TYR A 172 -17.69 18.20 -2.53
CA TYR A 172 -18.19 19.44 -3.13
C TYR A 172 -17.70 19.65 -4.57
N GLU A 173 -16.55 19.10 -4.90
CA GLU A 173 -15.93 19.18 -6.22
C GLU A 173 -16.38 18.07 -7.17
N HIS A 174 -17.23 17.15 -6.69
CA HIS A 174 -17.69 15.98 -7.45
C HIS A 174 -16.55 15.10 -8.00
N ASN A 175 -15.46 14.98 -7.23
CA ASN A 175 -14.29 14.18 -7.61
C ASN A 175 -14.59 12.68 -7.75
N TYR A 176 -15.64 12.21 -7.10
CA TYR A 176 -16.05 10.80 -7.09
C TYR A 176 -17.29 10.54 -7.95
N ASP A 177 -17.71 11.52 -8.74
CA ASP A 177 -18.82 11.39 -9.68
C ASP A 177 -18.29 10.74 -10.98
N PRO A 178 -18.92 9.64 -11.48
CA PRO A 178 -18.54 9.04 -12.75
C PRO A 178 -18.65 9.98 -13.96
N ASP A 179 -19.52 11.00 -13.87
CA ASP A 179 -19.74 11.96 -14.95
C ASP A 179 -18.74 13.13 -14.92
N ASN A 180 -17.90 13.23 -13.88
CA ASN A 180 -16.86 14.25 -13.82
C ASN A 180 -15.55 13.76 -14.48
N PRO A 181 -15.20 14.25 -15.69
CA PRO A 181 -14.00 13.80 -16.41
C PRO A 181 -12.69 14.24 -15.73
N LYS A 182 -12.75 15.20 -14.82
CA LYS A 182 -11.59 15.68 -14.03
C LYS A 182 -11.50 15.00 -12.66
N GLY A 183 -12.48 14.21 -12.31
CA GLY A 183 -12.53 13.49 -11.03
C GLY A 183 -11.62 12.28 -10.99
N ILE A 184 -11.39 11.78 -9.80
CA ILE A 184 -10.55 10.58 -9.58
C ILE A 184 -11.34 9.26 -9.66
N TYR A 185 -12.64 9.31 -9.94
CA TYR A 185 -13.49 8.12 -10.01
C TYR A 185 -12.95 7.05 -10.98
N ALA A 186 -12.41 7.48 -12.12
CA ALA A 186 -11.86 6.58 -13.14
C ALA A 186 -10.69 5.73 -12.62
N TYR A 187 -9.88 6.29 -11.71
CA TYR A 187 -8.68 5.67 -11.15
C TYR A 187 -8.93 4.80 -9.91
N LEU A 188 -10.16 4.80 -9.41
CA LEU A 188 -10.53 3.98 -8.26
C LEU A 188 -10.95 2.59 -8.72
N ASP A 189 -10.12 1.61 -8.43
CA ASP A 189 -10.38 0.22 -8.76
C ASP A 189 -10.84 -0.59 -7.56
N LYS A 190 -11.54 -1.69 -7.83
CA LYS A 190 -11.76 -2.74 -6.82
C LYS A 190 -10.41 -3.16 -6.23
N LYS A 191 -10.42 -3.49 -4.94
CA LYS A 191 -9.24 -3.88 -4.17
C LYS A 191 -8.22 -2.75 -3.93
N SER A 192 -8.54 -1.49 -4.27
CA SER A 192 -7.72 -0.36 -3.82
C SER A 192 -7.61 -0.35 -2.29
N PRO A 193 -6.40 -0.26 -1.72
CA PRO A 193 -6.21 -0.34 -0.28
C PRO A 193 -6.78 0.90 0.43
N ILE A 194 -7.41 0.68 1.57
CA ILE A 194 -7.93 1.71 2.48
C ILE A 194 -7.26 1.49 3.82
N SER A 195 -6.60 2.53 4.35
CA SER A 195 -6.01 2.51 5.69
C SER A 195 -6.75 3.49 6.59
N LEU A 196 -7.27 3.00 7.70
CA LEU A 196 -7.89 3.81 8.73
C LEU A 196 -6.91 4.00 9.89
N ARG A 197 -6.91 5.19 10.49
CA ARG A 197 -6.14 5.49 11.69
C ARG A 197 -6.99 6.32 12.64
N TYR A 198 -6.96 5.98 13.92
CA TYR A 198 -7.60 6.75 14.97
C TYR A 198 -6.55 7.60 15.68
N GLY A 199 -6.76 8.91 15.70
CA GLY A 199 -5.89 9.85 16.40
C GLY A 199 -6.46 10.21 17.77
N TYR A 200 -5.66 10.07 18.83
CA TYR A 200 -5.98 10.55 20.18
C TYR A 200 -5.06 11.70 20.54
N MET A 201 -5.65 12.84 20.88
CA MET A 201 -4.88 14.01 21.30
C MET A 201 -4.49 13.87 22.78
N LEU A 202 -3.19 13.78 23.03
CA LEU A 202 -2.64 13.75 24.38
C LEU A 202 -2.75 15.12 25.05
N PRO A 203 -2.73 15.17 26.38
CA PRO A 203 -2.72 16.45 27.14
C PRO A 203 -1.54 17.37 26.76
N THR A 204 -0.49 16.82 26.20
CA THR A 204 0.68 17.55 25.68
C THR A 204 0.45 18.25 24.35
N GLY A 205 -0.74 18.11 23.74
CA GLY A 205 -1.04 18.60 22.40
C GLY A 205 -0.50 17.72 21.25
N LYS A 206 0.18 16.61 21.58
CA LYS A 206 0.66 15.65 20.58
C LYS A 206 -0.44 14.64 20.26
N VAL A 207 -0.60 14.30 18.98
CA VAL A 207 -1.55 13.26 18.56
C VAL A 207 -0.83 11.91 18.56
N GLU A 208 -1.41 10.95 19.26
CA GLU A 208 -1.02 9.54 19.19
C GLU A 208 -1.96 8.82 18.22
N TRP A 209 -1.38 8.07 17.29
CA TRP A 209 -2.14 7.40 16.24
C TRP A 209 -2.22 5.91 16.52
N LEU A 210 -3.44 5.41 16.61
CA LEU A 210 -3.73 3.98 16.59
C LEU A 210 -4.06 3.57 15.16
N LYS A 211 -3.35 2.58 14.65
CA LYS A 211 -3.66 1.95 13.37
C LYS A 211 -4.86 1.04 13.54
N ALA A 212 -5.84 1.18 12.67
CA ALA A 212 -6.94 0.23 12.53
C ALA A 212 -6.64 -0.80 11.44
N ASP A 213 -7.56 -1.73 11.24
CA ASP A 213 -7.45 -2.78 10.24
C ASP A 213 -7.31 -2.22 8.81
N LYS A 214 -6.71 -3.01 7.94
CA LYS A 214 -6.66 -2.71 6.52
C LYS A 214 -7.89 -3.24 5.81
N TYR A 215 -8.44 -2.38 4.99
CA TYR A 215 -9.56 -2.69 4.13
C TYR A 215 -9.15 -2.55 2.67
N VAL A 216 -9.91 -3.19 1.79
CA VAL A 216 -9.82 -2.98 0.35
C VAL A 216 -11.18 -2.55 -0.18
N LEU A 217 -11.17 -1.71 -1.19
CA LEU A 217 -12.39 -1.18 -1.79
C LEU A 217 -13.20 -2.30 -2.46
N ASN A 218 -14.46 -2.44 -2.06
CA ASN A 218 -15.36 -3.46 -2.61
C ASN A 218 -15.86 -3.10 -4.01
N SER A 219 -16.17 -1.84 -4.19
CA SER A 219 -16.72 -1.27 -5.42
C SER A 219 -16.34 0.20 -5.51
N LYS A 220 -16.43 0.77 -6.70
CA LYS A 220 -16.31 2.21 -6.88
C LYS A 220 -17.29 2.95 -5.97
N PRO A 221 -16.93 4.14 -5.47
CA PRO A 221 -17.78 4.92 -4.57
C PRO A 221 -19.11 5.29 -5.24
N LYS A 222 -20.10 5.50 -4.41
CA LYS A 222 -21.41 6.02 -4.84
C LYS A 222 -21.49 7.50 -4.50
N ALA A 223 -21.44 8.35 -5.52
CA ALA A 223 -21.64 9.78 -5.36
C ALA A 223 -23.13 10.11 -5.29
N ALA A 224 -23.52 10.96 -4.35
CA ALA A 224 -24.87 11.49 -4.24
C ALA A 224 -24.82 12.90 -3.65
N LYS A 225 -25.30 13.89 -4.38
CA LYS A 225 -25.19 15.30 -4.00
C LYS A 225 -23.71 15.68 -3.76
N ASN A 226 -23.41 16.20 -2.56
CA ASN A 226 -22.07 16.64 -2.17
C ASN A 226 -21.37 15.60 -1.28
N GLN A 227 -21.69 14.32 -1.44
CA GLN A 227 -21.12 13.24 -0.65
C GLN A 227 -20.78 12.04 -1.52
N ALA A 228 -19.71 11.34 -1.15
CA ALA A 228 -19.30 10.08 -1.74
C ALA A 228 -19.24 8.99 -0.67
N THR A 229 -19.93 7.88 -0.91
CA THR A 229 -19.96 6.73 -0.01
C THR A 229 -19.04 5.63 -0.52
N PHE A 230 -18.12 5.21 0.32
CA PHE A 230 -17.16 4.15 0.07
C PHE A 230 -17.49 2.93 0.91
N THR A 231 -17.31 1.74 0.34
CA THR A 231 -17.45 0.48 1.06
C THR A 231 -16.21 -0.36 0.88
N GLY A 232 -15.65 -0.80 1.99
CA GLY A 232 -14.48 -1.66 2.03
C GLY A 232 -14.77 -2.98 2.74
N THR A 233 -13.94 -3.97 2.48
CA THR A 233 -13.94 -5.25 3.19
C THR A 233 -12.52 -5.57 3.64
N GLY A 234 -12.39 -6.30 4.75
CA GLY A 234 -11.11 -6.81 5.23
C GLY A 234 -10.49 -7.80 4.24
N LEU A 235 -9.23 -8.16 4.46
CA LEU A 235 -8.47 -9.02 3.53
C LEU A 235 -9.17 -10.35 3.27
N VAL A 236 -9.70 -11.03 4.30
CA VAL A 236 -10.42 -12.29 4.16
C VAL A 236 -11.66 -12.11 3.26
N GLY A 237 -12.43 -11.06 3.46
CA GLY A 237 -13.62 -10.76 2.66
C GLY A 237 -13.31 -10.42 1.19
N SER A 238 -12.07 -10.08 0.88
CA SER A 238 -11.62 -9.81 -0.50
C SER A 238 -11.37 -11.07 -1.33
N LEU A 239 -11.32 -12.25 -0.70
CA LEU A 239 -11.05 -13.55 -1.32
C LEU A 239 -12.27 -14.13 -2.07
N THR A 240 -12.84 -13.34 -2.96
CA THR A 240 -14.09 -13.66 -3.68
C THR A 240 -13.88 -14.39 -5.01
N GLY A 241 -12.64 -14.49 -5.49
CA GLY A 241 -12.31 -15.21 -6.73
C GLY A 241 -12.56 -16.72 -6.61
N THR A 242 -12.67 -17.43 -7.72
CA THR A 242 -12.92 -18.87 -7.77
C THR A 242 -11.61 -19.63 -7.89
N PHE A 243 -11.36 -20.56 -6.97
CA PHE A 243 -10.26 -21.51 -7.03
C PHE A 243 -10.67 -22.78 -7.78
N TYR A 244 -9.91 -23.14 -8.81
CA TYR A 244 -10.21 -24.31 -9.68
C TYR A 244 -8.99 -25.19 -9.96
N LYS A 245 -7.85 -24.91 -9.32
CA LYS A 245 -6.57 -25.58 -9.62
C LYS A 245 -6.30 -26.81 -8.75
N SER A 246 -7.23 -27.19 -7.88
CA SER A 246 -7.02 -28.32 -6.98
C SER A 246 -6.85 -29.64 -7.75
N LYS A 247 -5.89 -30.45 -7.31
CA LYS A 247 -5.58 -31.76 -7.90
C LYS A 247 -5.72 -32.85 -6.83
N LEU A 248 -6.18 -34.03 -7.25
CA LEU A 248 -6.13 -35.23 -6.41
C LEU A 248 -4.67 -35.63 -6.16
N GLY A 249 -4.37 -36.05 -4.96
CA GLY A 249 -3.05 -36.50 -4.54
C GLY A 249 -2.80 -36.23 -3.07
N SER A 250 -1.76 -36.82 -2.50
CA SER A 250 -1.36 -36.53 -1.13
C SER A 250 -0.71 -35.15 -1.07
N LYS A 251 -1.33 -34.24 -0.34
CA LYS A 251 -0.79 -32.89 -0.07
C LYS A 251 -0.90 -32.57 1.41
N ASN A 252 0.02 -31.79 1.95
CA ASN A 252 -0.15 -31.21 3.26
C ASN A 252 -1.06 -29.98 3.19
N PHE A 253 -1.67 -29.62 4.31
CA PHE A 253 -2.60 -28.49 4.35
C PHE A 253 -1.91 -27.13 4.24
N TYR A 254 -0.63 -27.03 4.58
CA TYR A 254 0.16 -25.80 4.38
C TYR A 254 0.25 -25.45 2.90
N ASP A 255 0.73 -26.40 2.08
CA ASP A 255 0.89 -26.19 0.63
C ASP A 255 -0.47 -25.96 -0.05
N MET A 256 -1.54 -26.61 0.43
CA MET A 256 -2.89 -26.37 -0.09
C MET A 256 -3.38 -24.96 0.21
N ALA A 257 -3.16 -24.44 1.41
CA ALA A 257 -3.54 -23.09 1.80
C ALA A 257 -2.71 -22.06 1.04
N GLU A 258 -1.41 -22.28 0.92
CA GLU A 258 -0.51 -21.40 0.15
C GLU A 258 -0.92 -21.34 -1.35
N GLU A 259 -1.26 -22.49 -1.96
CA GLU A 259 -1.72 -22.54 -3.35
C GLU A 259 -3.00 -21.71 -3.56
N VAL A 260 -3.96 -21.77 -2.63
CA VAL A 260 -5.19 -20.97 -2.67
C VAL A 260 -4.90 -19.47 -2.51
N LEU A 261 -4.03 -19.11 -1.56
CA LEU A 261 -3.67 -17.71 -1.31
C LEU A 261 -2.86 -17.10 -2.46
N LEU A 262 -1.96 -17.86 -3.07
CA LEU A 262 -1.22 -17.45 -4.27
C LEU A 262 -2.16 -17.24 -5.47
N ASP A 263 -3.14 -18.13 -5.64
CA ASP A 263 -4.14 -17.99 -6.72
C ASP A 263 -5.09 -16.80 -6.52
N ALA A 264 -5.29 -16.38 -5.27
CA ALA A 264 -6.10 -15.21 -4.94
C ALA A 264 -5.48 -13.88 -5.35
N ASP A 265 -4.19 -13.88 -5.71
CA ASP A 265 -3.42 -12.72 -6.20
C ASP A 265 -3.59 -11.48 -5.31
N LEU A 266 -3.36 -11.67 -4.02
CA LEU A 266 -3.41 -10.57 -3.05
C LEU A 266 -2.23 -9.63 -3.27
N THR A 267 -2.49 -8.33 -3.18
CA THR A 267 -1.44 -7.30 -3.27
C THR A 267 -0.38 -7.55 -2.20
N LEU A 268 0.88 -7.58 -2.61
CA LEU A 268 2.01 -7.71 -1.69
C LEU A 268 2.02 -6.56 -0.68
N THR A 269 2.58 -6.82 0.50
CA THR A 269 2.82 -5.78 1.50
C THR A 269 3.83 -4.76 0.99
N ALA A 270 3.97 -3.65 1.68
CA ALA A 270 4.99 -2.64 1.38
C ALA A 270 6.42 -3.20 1.36
N GLN A 271 6.66 -4.29 2.09
CA GLN A 271 7.94 -4.98 2.15
C GLN A 271 8.12 -6.02 1.04
N GLY A 272 7.18 -6.13 0.10
CA GLY A 272 7.22 -7.11 -0.99
C GLY A 272 6.93 -8.54 -0.55
N THR A 273 6.41 -8.74 0.66
CA THR A 273 6.00 -10.04 1.19
C THR A 273 4.51 -10.29 0.94
N HIS A 274 4.09 -11.53 0.99
CA HIS A 274 2.68 -11.86 0.93
C HIS A 274 1.97 -11.46 2.23
N PRO A 275 0.71 -10.96 2.14
CA PRO A 275 -0.05 -10.54 3.31
C PRO A 275 -0.73 -11.73 4.00
N TRP A 276 0.02 -12.79 4.29
CA TRP A 276 -0.47 -13.94 5.06
C TRP A 276 0.64 -14.65 5.81
N VAL A 277 0.22 -15.35 6.87
CA VAL A 277 1.06 -16.23 7.67
C VAL A 277 0.32 -17.55 7.83
N ILE A 278 0.93 -18.66 7.46
CA ILE A 278 0.36 -20.00 7.58
C ILE A 278 1.09 -20.74 8.69
N ASP A 279 0.35 -21.37 9.62
CA ASP A 279 0.93 -22.17 10.70
C ASP A 279 1.83 -23.30 10.13
N PRO A 280 3.14 -23.30 10.41
CA PRO A 280 4.06 -24.33 9.92
C PRO A 280 3.68 -25.75 10.34
N ALA A 281 2.90 -25.92 11.41
CA ALA A 281 2.42 -27.23 11.86
C ALA A 281 1.54 -27.93 10.81
N LEU A 282 0.92 -27.17 9.90
CA LEU A 282 0.11 -27.72 8.81
C LEU A 282 0.93 -28.52 7.79
N LYS A 283 2.26 -28.37 7.75
CA LYS A 283 3.17 -29.19 6.92
C LYS A 283 3.19 -30.67 7.35
N GLN A 284 2.79 -30.96 8.58
CA GLN A 284 2.73 -32.33 9.12
C GLN A 284 1.34 -32.96 8.98
N MET A 285 0.36 -32.23 8.45
CA MET A 285 -1.02 -32.69 8.32
C MET A 285 -1.34 -32.91 6.85
N PHE A 286 -1.65 -34.14 6.45
CA PHE A 286 -1.85 -34.55 5.07
C PHE A 286 -3.29 -34.92 4.77
N THR A 287 -3.70 -34.72 3.54
CA THR A 287 -4.97 -35.20 2.98
C THR A 287 -4.78 -35.71 1.55
N THR A 288 -5.64 -36.60 1.12
CA THR A 288 -5.76 -37.03 -0.28
C THR A 288 -6.93 -36.38 -0.99
N ALA A 289 -7.76 -35.61 -0.27
CA ALA A 289 -8.91 -34.92 -0.82
C ALA A 289 -8.49 -33.71 -1.66
N ALA A 290 -9.20 -33.48 -2.76
CA ALA A 290 -9.10 -32.24 -3.52
C ALA A 290 -10.05 -31.20 -2.96
N LEU A 291 -9.69 -29.93 -3.07
CA LEU A 291 -10.63 -28.82 -2.80
C LEU A 291 -11.70 -28.75 -3.90
N PRO A 292 -12.93 -28.41 -3.57
CA PRO A 292 -13.96 -28.15 -4.57
C PRO A 292 -13.63 -26.91 -5.41
N ILE A 293 -14.29 -26.79 -6.54
CA ILE A 293 -14.31 -25.54 -7.30
C ILE A 293 -15.25 -24.58 -6.54
N ASP A 294 -14.68 -23.64 -5.82
CA ASP A 294 -15.41 -22.69 -4.97
C ASP A 294 -14.59 -21.41 -4.80
N SER A 295 -15.10 -20.44 -4.06
CA SER A 295 -14.37 -19.21 -3.74
C SER A 295 -13.09 -19.54 -2.95
N HIS A 296 -12.05 -18.71 -3.11
CA HIS A 296 -10.82 -18.84 -2.31
C HIS A 296 -11.15 -18.86 -0.82
N MET A 297 -12.07 -17.99 -0.39
CA MET A 297 -12.53 -17.92 1.00
C MET A 297 -13.09 -19.25 1.49
N ASN A 298 -14.00 -19.88 0.72
CA ASN A 298 -14.60 -21.16 1.08
C ASN A 298 -13.57 -22.30 1.08
N CYS A 299 -12.66 -22.31 0.12
CA CYS A 299 -11.56 -23.28 0.07
C CYS A 299 -10.67 -23.19 1.34
N LEU A 300 -10.30 -21.97 1.75
CA LEU A 300 -9.53 -21.75 2.98
C LEU A 300 -10.33 -22.15 4.23
N GLN A 301 -11.63 -21.86 4.26
CA GLN A 301 -12.49 -22.30 5.36
C GLN A 301 -12.54 -23.81 5.50
N LEU A 302 -12.63 -24.55 4.39
CA LEU A 302 -12.59 -26.01 4.40
C LEU A 302 -11.26 -26.54 4.95
N ILE A 303 -10.13 -25.93 4.55
CA ILE A 303 -8.80 -26.26 5.08
C ILE A 303 -8.77 -26.01 6.59
N ALA A 304 -9.17 -24.83 7.04
CA ALA A 304 -9.17 -24.45 8.45
C ALA A 304 -10.02 -25.40 9.29
N HIS A 305 -11.22 -25.77 8.82
CA HIS A 305 -12.08 -26.73 9.47
C HIS A 305 -11.45 -28.13 9.55
N ALA A 306 -10.87 -28.62 8.44
CA ALA A 306 -10.23 -29.92 8.40
C ALA A 306 -9.03 -30.02 9.37
N CYS A 307 -8.29 -28.94 9.51
CA CYS A 307 -7.14 -28.85 10.42
C CYS A 307 -7.52 -28.46 11.86
N ARG A 308 -8.78 -28.12 12.12
CA ARG A 308 -9.24 -27.53 13.41
C ARG A 308 -8.44 -26.27 13.76
N ARG A 309 -8.20 -25.43 12.78
CA ARG A 309 -7.53 -24.12 12.90
C ARG A 309 -8.53 -23.00 12.66
N ARG A 310 -8.09 -21.78 12.93
CA ARG A 310 -8.85 -20.57 12.63
C ARG A 310 -8.20 -19.84 11.47
N LEU A 311 -9.02 -19.15 10.70
CA LEU A 311 -8.60 -18.15 9.73
C LEU A 311 -9.13 -16.81 10.20
N PHE A 312 -8.27 -15.83 10.30
CA PHE A 312 -8.62 -14.46 10.72
C PHE A 312 -7.63 -13.46 10.12
N THR A 313 -7.94 -12.19 10.23
CA THR A 313 -7.03 -11.10 9.88
C THR A 313 -6.38 -10.58 11.15
N ASP A 314 -5.08 -10.39 11.15
CA ASP A 314 -4.33 -9.73 12.21
C ASP A 314 -3.51 -8.59 11.57
N ASP A 315 -3.81 -7.36 11.96
CA ASP A 315 -3.28 -6.12 11.37
C ASP A 315 -3.35 -6.13 9.84
N ASP A 316 -2.27 -6.57 9.20
CA ASP A 316 -2.06 -6.52 7.76
C ASP A 316 -2.02 -7.90 7.10
N ASN A 317 -2.25 -8.97 7.85
CA ASN A 317 -2.06 -10.34 7.38
C ASN A 317 -3.30 -11.21 7.61
N ILE A 318 -3.50 -12.15 6.70
CA ILE A 318 -4.39 -13.31 6.89
C ILE A 318 -3.58 -14.36 7.66
N ILE A 319 -4.13 -14.89 8.75
CA ILE A 319 -3.48 -15.90 9.60
C ILE A 319 -4.32 -17.16 9.63
#